data_4ce073347503d6903fed0480f71b00e0
#
_entry.id   4ce073347503d6903fed0480f71b00e0
#
_cell.length_a   1.000
_cell.length_b   1.000
_cell.length_c   1.000
_cell.angle_alpha   90.00
_cell.angle_beta   90.00
_cell.angle_gamma   90.00
#
_symmetry.space_group_name_H-M   'P 1'
#
loop_
_entity.id
_entity.type
_entity.pdbx_description
1 polymer ?
#
loop_
_entity_poly.entity_id
_entity_poly.type
_entity_poly.pdbx_seq_one_letter_code
_entity_poly.pdbx_strand_id
1 'polypeptide(L)'
;MLFPNDEKLSKSSDSEYKRLIVPYVNKSSRFMLKSKNYGKQYAHIYASRLREMTELLKPIVEKKWGTEYKIKKLSELREENPDKCVVIGTLFKHQQLKPSILREISEENQLAPQPPRSNFVDENDKLILEDELQRIRLLGKVEVHNLVTGVVCAVLGYIETDGRFMVDDILFYESGPQKSLKTLEDSPLLVLISGLDLSSSDGLSMSLELFQHWLFGNIDGYGSGSDWESASIVRVIVAGNSIRTTPEVKEKTLQTRAAESTNTLDAVKSCDKLFSNWSESVYVDLMPGEFDPSNYMLPQQPLHNCMFPEAYKHKTFQSVPNPYACEVAGRDIVGTAGQNVMDIMRTSKIDDPLEALKLLVKWSHIAPSSPDTLPCYPYVEGDPFIFKECPHVCFAGNQEEFKKGYYNGENGKQTLVVSVPSFITTKSVAVVNLRTLECNQMSFEVNGIEE
;
A
#
# COMPACT_ATOMS: atom_id res chain seq x y z
N MET A 1 -34.40 34.39 -46.97
CA MET A 1 -33.90 35.56 -46.26
C MET A 1 -32.64 35.16 -45.54
N LEU A 2 -31.53 35.57 -46.09
CA LEU A 2 -30.27 36.03 -45.51
C LEU A 2 -29.72 35.23 -44.33
N PHE A 3 -28.84 34.31 -44.62
CA PHE A 3 -27.75 33.89 -43.74
C PHE A 3 -26.64 34.96 -43.87
N PRO A 4 -26.11 35.47 -42.77
CA PRO A 4 -24.93 36.30 -42.82
C PRO A 4 -23.68 35.46 -42.97
N ASN A 5 -22.78 36.00 -43.73
CA ASN A 5 -21.54 35.47 -44.25
C ASN A 5 -20.57 34.89 -43.25
N ASP A 6 -19.81 33.92 -43.76
CA ASP A 6 -18.49 33.47 -43.39
C ASP A 6 -17.59 34.59 -42.82
N GLU A 7 -17.35 34.56 -41.51
CA GLU A 7 -16.16 35.18 -40.93
C GLU A 7 -15.30 34.07 -40.33
N LYS A 8 -14.23 33.75 -41.06
CA LYS A 8 -12.95 33.24 -40.60
C LYS A 8 -13.02 32.24 -39.46
N LEU A 9 -13.18 30.99 -39.82
CA LEU A 9 -12.53 29.89 -39.09
C LEU A 9 -11.03 30.25 -39.03
N SER A 10 -10.60 30.78 -37.90
CA SER A 10 -9.20 30.89 -37.57
C SER A 10 -8.60 29.49 -37.69
N LYS A 11 -7.57 29.34 -38.51
CA LYS A 11 -6.73 28.17 -38.57
C LYS A 11 -6.33 27.85 -37.15
N SER A 12 -6.94 26.79 -36.57
CA SER A 12 -6.35 26.14 -35.43
C SER A 12 -4.96 25.69 -35.89
N SER A 13 -3.93 26.30 -35.34
CA SER A 13 -2.60 25.74 -35.45
C SER A 13 -2.72 24.30 -34.95
N ASP A 14 -2.40 23.34 -35.79
CA ASP A 14 -2.16 21.96 -35.38
C ASP A 14 -0.96 21.96 -34.43
N SER A 15 -1.20 22.32 -33.18
CA SER A 15 -0.21 22.17 -32.13
C SER A 15 -0.22 20.69 -31.75
N GLU A 16 0.74 19.94 -32.27
CA GLU A 16 0.97 18.55 -31.92
C GLU A 16 1.44 18.51 -30.46
N TYR A 17 0.53 18.19 -29.55
CA TYR A 17 0.85 18.03 -28.12
C TYR A 17 1.62 16.73 -27.95
N LYS A 18 2.93 16.81 -27.70
CA LYS A 18 3.74 15.66 -27.33
C LYS A 18 3.61 15.41 -25.83
N ARG A 19 3.23 14.17 -25.48
CA ARG A 19 3.24 13.73 -24.08
C ARG A 19 4.66 13.78 -23.52
N LEU A 20 4.77 14.28 -22.29
CA LEU A 20 6.04 14.34 -21.58
C LEU A 20 6.57 12.93 -21.30
N ILE A 21 7.86 12.72 -21.57
CA ILE A 21 8.56 11.46 -21.29
C ILE A 21 9.62 11.70 -20.23
N VAL A 22 9.61 10.90 -19.17
CA VAL A 22 10.55 11.01 -18.06
C VAL A 22 11.27 9.68 -17.81
N PRO A 23 12.47 9.71 -17.18
CA PRO A 23 13.16 8.49 -16.76
C PRO A 23 12.31 7.65 -15.80
N TYR A 24 12.33 6.34 -16.02
CA TYR A 24 11.63 5.35 -15.21
C TYR A 24 12.53 4.16 -14.89
N VAL A 25 12.48 3.69 -13.65
CA VAL A 25 13.17 2.49 -13.19
C VAL A 25 12.22 1.64 -12.34
N ASN A 26 12.00 0.39 -12.72
CA ASN A 26 11.28 -0.57 -11.90
C ASN A 26 12.19 -1.09 -10.76
N LYS A 27 11.79 -0.88 -9.51
CA LYS A 27 12.51 -1.30 -8.29
C LYS A 27 11.84 -2.47 -7.57
N SER A 28 10.87 -3.14 -8.23
CA SER A 28 10.05 -4.20 -7.62
C SER A 28 10.71 -5.57 -7.61
N SER A 29 11.95 -5.70 -8.04
CA SER A 29 12.65 -7.00 -8.10
C SER A 29 12.66 -7.75 -6.76
N ARG A 30 12.68 -7.03 -5.63
CA ARG A 30 12.62 -7.60 -4.28
C ARG A 30 11.28 -8.26 -3.96
N PHE A 31 10.20 -7.89 -4.64
CA PHE A 31 8.86 -8.46 -4.49
C PHE A 31 8.57 -9.60 -5.46
N MET A 32 9.48 -9.87 -6.40
CA MET A 32 9.33 -10.99 -7.34
C MET A 32 9.82 -12.28 -6.72
N LEU A 33 8.97 -13.31 -6.71
CA LEU A 33 9.31 -14.63 -6.18
C LEU A 33 10.18 -15.39 -7.18
N LYS A 34 11.44 -15.63 -6.80
CA LYS A 34 12.38 -16.42 -7.60
C LYS A 34 12.07 -17.91 -7.58
N SER A 35 11.50 -18.41 -6.50
CA SER A 35 11.07 -19.79 -6.32
C SER A 35 9.73 -19.84 -5.61
N LYS A 36 8.88 -20.80 -5.95
CA LYS A 36 7.55 -20.98 -5.33
C LYS A 36 7.60 -22.14 -4.33
N ASN A 37 8.37 -21.99 -3.25
CA ASN A 37 8.46 -23.00 -2.21
C ASN A 37 7.66 -22.56 -0.97
N TYR A 38 6.47 -23.08 -0.82
CA TYR A 38 5.56 -22.77 0.29
C TYR A 38 5.74 -23.70 1.50
N GLY A 39 6.63 -24.70 1.44
CA GLY A 39 6.91 -25.61 2.54
C GLY A 39 7.84 -25.07 3.61
N LYS A 40 8.23 -23.80 3.56
CA LYS A 40 9.07 -23.14 4.56
C LYS A 40 8.24 -22.65 5.74
N GLN A 41 8.87 -22.59 6.92
CA GLN A 41 8.24 -22.05 8.12
C GLN A 41 8.37 -20.53 8.19
N TYR A 42 7.38 -19.86 8.74
CA TYR A 42 7.36 -18.40 8.93
C TYR A 42 8.35 -17.87 9.97
N ALA A 43 8.89 -18.72 10.84
CA ALA A 43 9.90 -18.33 11.81
C ALA A 43 11.12 -17.64 11.16
N HIS A 44 11.46 -18.01 9.93
CA HIS A 44 12.60 -17.44 9.20
C HIS A 44 12.42 -15.96 8.85
N ILE A 45 11.20 -15.53 8.45
CA ILE A 45 10.97 -14.13 8.09
C ILE A 45 11.05 -13.24 9.34
N TYR A 46 10.53 -13.69 10.48
CA TYR A 46 10.65 -12.98 11.76
C TYR A 46 12.12 -12.82 12.19
N ALA A 47 12.89 -13.90 12.14
CA ALA A 47 14.31 -13.86 12.49
C ALA A 47 15.12 -12.97 11.53
N SER A 48 14.84 -13.02 10.23
CA SER A 48 15.48 -12.14 9.23
C SER A 48 15.13 -10.68 9.46
N ARG A 49 13.85 -10.38 9.68
CA ARG A 49 13.36 -9.04 9.98
C ARG A 49 14.05 -8.46 11.23
N LEU A 50 14.03 -9.21 12.33
CA LEU A 50 14.65 -8.78 13.58
C LEU A 50 16.15 -8.52 13.39
N ARG A 51 16.87 -9.40 12.71
CA ARG A 51 18.30 -9.25 12.45
C ARG A 51 18.59 -8.00 11.60
N GLU A 52 17.90 -7.84 10.47
CA GLU A 52 18.11 -6.68 9.58
C GLU A 52 17.77 -5.36 10.30
N MET A 53 16.65 -5.29 10.98
CA MET A 53 16.23 -4.09 11.70
C MET A 53 17.12 -3.80 12.90
N THR A 54 17.66 -4.82 13.59
CA THR A 54 18.60 -4.61 14.71
C THR A 54 19.88 -3.90 14.23
N GLU A 55 20.43 -4.29 13.09
CA GLU A 55 21.63 -3.63 12.55
C GLU A 55 21.35 -2.18 12.14
N LEU A 56 20.14 -1.90 11.66
CA LEU A 56 19.71 -0.54 11.31
C LEU A 56 19.42 0.33 12.54
N LEU A 57 18.90 -0.26 13.62
CA LEU A 57 18.54 0.44 14.86
C LEU A 57 19.74 0.78 15.74
N LYS A 58 20.75 -0.08 15.82
CA LYS A 58 21.93 0.12 16.69
C LYS A 58 22.54 1.52 16.63
N PRO A 59 22.93 2.05 15.43
CA PRO A 59 23.55 3.37 15.34
C PRO A 59 22.60 4.51 15.75
N ILE A 60 21.29 4.32 15.58
CA ILE A 60 20.28 5.32 15.94
C ILE A 60 20.06 5.32 17.46
N VAL A 61 20.05 4.15 18.07
CA VAL A 61 19.98 3.97 19.53
C VAL A 61 21.15 4.69 20.21
N GLU A 62 22.38 4.44 19.73
CA GLU A 62 23.59 5.10 20.26
C GLU A 62 23.55 6.63 20.07
N LYS A 63 23.02 7.10 18.96
CA LYS A 63 22.86 8.55 18.71
C LYS A 63 21.81 9.19 19.61
N LYS A 64 20.67 8.52 19.87
CA LYS A 64 19.53 9.08 20.62
C LYS A 64 19.72 8.97 22.13
N TRP A 65 20.15 7.81 22.62
CA TRP A 65 20.21 7.51 24.05
C TRP A 65 21.65 7.47 24.62
N GLY A 66 22.66 7.61 23.75
CA GLY A 66 24.08 7.53 24.16
C GLY A 66 24.57 6.10 24.31
N THR A 67 25.87 5.96 24.60
CA THR A 67 26.53 4.66 24.80
C THR A 67 26.48 4.15 26.26
N GLU A 68 25.90 4.94 27.17
CA GLU A 68 25.75 4.61 28.59
C GLU A 68 24.74 3.46 28.80
N TYR A 69 23.69 3.39 27.97
CA TYR A 69 22.70 2.31 28.04
C TYR A 69 23.12 1.16 27.14
N LYS A 70 23.45 0.03 27.78
CA LYS A 70 23.85 -1.18 27.02
C LYS A 70 22.67 -1.80 26.32
N ILE A 71 22.87 -2.18 25.06
CA ILE A 71 21.92 -3.00 24.32
C ILE A 71 22.05 -4.43 24.82
N LYS A 72 20.99 -4.97 25.44
CA LYS A 72 20.91 -6.32 25.98
C LYS A 72 19.89 -7.17 25.19
N LYS A 73 20.14 -8.47 25.15
CA LYS A 73 19.10 -9.46 24.73
C LYS A 73 18.14 -9.72 25.88
N LEU A 74 16.94 -10.21 25.59
CA LEU A 74 15.97 -10.57 26.63
C LEU A 74 16.53 -11.60 27.63
N SER A 75 17.34 -12.54 27.15
CA SER A 75 18.01 -13.56 27.98
C SER A 75 19.06 -13.02 28.95
N GLU A 76 19.52 -11.80 28.76
CA GLU A 76 20.53 -11.13 29.60
C GLU A 76 19.91 -10.26 30.71
N LEU A 77 18.59 -10.09 30.67
CA LEU A 77 17.85 -9.33 31.68
C LEU A 77 17.80 -10.13 33.01
N ARG A 78 18.06 -9.44 34.13
CA ARG A 78 18.01 -10.03 35.46
C ARG A 78 17.16 -9.15 36.37
N GLU A 79 16.20 -9.76 37.05
CA GLU A 79 15.32 -9.10 38.02
C GLU A 79 16.06 -8.59 39.25
N GLU A 80 17.17 -9.25 39.62
CA GLU A 80 17.98 -8.90 40.77
C GLU A 80 18.76 -7.58 40.62
N ASN A 81 18.98 -7.14 39.39
CA ASN A 81 19.69 -5.89 39.11
C ASN A 81 18.98 -5.13 37.96
N PRO A 82 17.97 -4.30 38.30
CA PRO A 82 17.12 -3.61 37.35
C PRO A 82 17.78 -2.39 36.70
N ASP A 83 19.03 -2.52 36.23
CA ASP A 83 19.72 -1.46 35.51
C ASP A 83 18.94 -1.11 34.21
N LYS A 84 18.82 0.19 33.96
CA LYS A 84 18.27 0.67 32.72
C LYS A 84 19.10 0.19 31.53
N CYS A 85 18.45 -0.39 30.56
CA CYS A 85 19.07 -0.91 29.35
C CYS A 85 18.17 -0.73 28.13
N VAL A 86 18.75 -0.95 26.97
CA VAL A 86 18.01 -0.97 25.70
C VAL A 86 17.82 -2.41 25.28
N VAL A 87 16.60 -2.73 24.83
CA VAL A 87 16.29 -4.01 24.21
C VAL A 87 15.71 -3.77 22.83
N ILE A 88 16.21 -4.51 21.83
CA ILE A 88 15.67 -4.49 20.47
C ILE A 88 14.90 -5.80 20.26
N GLY A 89 13.65 -5.68 19.81
CA GLY A 89 12.79 -6.84 19.60
C GLY A 89 11.64 -6.54 18.66
N THR A 90 10.89 -7.58 18.35
CA THR A 90 9.67 -7.52 17.56
C THR A 90 8.47 -7.40 18.49
N LEU A 91 7.57 -6.47 18.20
CA LEU A 91 6.32 -6.31 18.94
C LEU A 91 5.34 -7.44 18.58
N PHE A 92 4.75 -8.04 19.57
CA PHE A 92 3.63 -8.95 19.46
C PHE A 92 2.46 -8.41 20.28
N LYS A 93 1.33 -8.14 19.63
CA LYS A 93 0.11 -7.67 20.28
C LYS A 93 -0.82 -8.85 20.53
N HIS A 94 -1.00 -9.19 21.80
CA HIS A 94 -1.93 -10.24 22.20
C HIS A 94 -3.36 -9.67 22.25
N GLN A 95 -4.19 -10.09 21.29
CA GLN A 95 -5.57 -9.65 21.14
C GLN A 95 -6.54 -10.81 21.32
N GLN A 96 -7.47 -10.68 22.25
CA GLN A 96 -8.44 -11.76 22.56
C GLN A 96 -9.50 -11.91 21.45
N LEU A 97 -9.81 -10.78 20.74
CA LEU A 97 -10.83 -10.75 19.69
C LEU A 97 -10.31 -11.19 18.33
N LYS A 98 -8.99 -11.38 18.19
CA LYS A 98 -8.38 -11.87 16.97
C LYS A 98 -8.86 -13.28 16.64
N PRO A 99 -9.25 -13.58 15.39
CA PRO A 99 -9.62 -14.92 14.95
C PRO A 99 -8.50 -15.93 15.24
N SER A 100 -8.88 -17.09 15.77
CA SER A 100 -7.96 -18.20 15.99
C SER A 100 -8.53 -19.42 15.30
N ILE A 101 -7.76 -20.04 14.39
CA ILE A 101 -8.16 -21.24 13.65
C ILE A 101 -8.58 -22.37 14.62
N LEU A 102 -7.88 -22.51 15.77
CA LEU A 102 -8.24 -23.49 16.77
C LEU A 102 -9.59 -23.21 17.44
N ARG A 103 -9.91 -21.93 17.62
CA ARG A 103 -11.19 -21.49 18.17
C ARG A 103 -12.31 -21.68 17.16
N GLU A 104 -12.09 -21.32 15.89
CA GLU A 104 -13.04 -21.53 14.79
C GLU A 104 -13.37 -23.03 14.63
N ILE A 105 -12.38 -23.92 14.59
CA ILE A 105 -12.59 -25.36 14.51
C ILE A 105 -13.35 -25.89 15.73
N SER A 106 -13.10 -25.33 16.93
CA SER A 106 -13.81 -25.71 18.16
C SER A 106 -15.25 -25.21 18.17
N GLU A 107 -15.51 -24.04 17.62
CA GLU A 107 -16.83 -23.39 17.54
C GLU A 107 -17.69 -23.98 16.41
N GLU A 108 -17.13 -24.41 15.29
CA GLU A 108 -17.82 -25.11 14.21
C GLU A 108 -18.58 -26.38 14.68
N ASN A 109 -18.14 -26.98 15.78
CA ASN A 109 -18.78 -28.16 16.36
C ASN A 109 -19.92 -27.83 17.36
N GLN A 110 -20.12 -26.59 17.77
CA GLN A 110 -21.05 -26.30 18.90
C GLN A 110 -21.94 -25.05 18.76
N LEU A 111 -21.67 -24.07 17.90
CA LEU A 111 -22.42 -22.81 17.83
C LEU A 111 -22.47 -22.24 16.39
N ALA A 112 -23.51 -21.46 16.11
CA ALA A 112 -23.59 -20.70 14.86
C ALA A 112 -22.37 -19.80 14.68
N PRO A 113 -21.78 -19.71 13.47
CA PRO A 113 -20.60 -18.90 13.22
C PRO A 113 -20.85 -17.44 13.63
N GLN A 114 -19.92 -16.89 14.41
CA GLN A 114 -20.00 -15.49 14.81
C GLN A 114 -19.81 -14.60 13.57
N PRO A 115 -20.54 -13.48 13.47
CA PRO A 115 -20.34 -12.56 12.35
C PRO A 115 -18.91 -12.05 12.34
N PRO A 116 -18.29 -11.89 11.16
CA PRO A 116 -16.94 -11.39 11.05
C PRO A 116 -16.84 -9.99 11.68
N ARG A 117 -15.87 -9.81 12.57
CA ARG A 117 -15.64 -8.54 13.24
C ARG A 117 -14.85 -7.61 12.33
N SER A 118 -15.22 -6.35 12.31
CA SER A 118 -14.49 -5.31 11.56
C SER A 118 -13.20 -4.89 12.24
N ASN A 119 -13.11 -5.01 13.58
CA ASN A 119 -11.95 -4.64 14.38
C ASN A 119 -11.70 -5.65 15.51
N PHE A 120 -10.43 -5.88 15.87
CA PHE A 120 -9.98 -6.86 16.87
C PHE A 120 -9.47 -6.20 18.16
N VAL A 121 -9.58 -4.89 18.29
CA VAL A 121 -9.08 -4.15 19.46
C VAL A 121 -9.97 -4.35 20.66
N ASP A 122 -9.33 -4.61 21.81
CA ASP A 122 -9.95 -4.73 23.12
C ASP A 122 -9.15 -3.93 24.17
N GLU A 123 -9.80 -3.48 25.23
CA GLU A 123 -9.14 -2.74 26.32
C GLU A 123 -8.08 -3.57 27.04
N ASN A 124 -8.23 -4.89 27.01
CA ASN A 124 -7.31 -5.85 27.64
C ASN A 124 -6.15 -6.27 26.72
N ASP A 125 -5.99 -5.67 25.56
CA ASP A 125 -4.87 -5.95 24.67
C ASP A 125 -3.53 -5.77 25.40
N LYS A 126 -2.59 -6.68 25.14
CA LYS A 126 -1.27 -6.66 25.78
C LYS A 126 -0.20 -6.58 24.72
N LEU A 127 0.80 -5.74 24.99
CA LEU A 127 1.98 -5.64 24.14
C LEU A 127 3.13 -6.45 24.74
N ILE A 128 3.73 -7.25 23.90
CA ILE A 128 4.82 -8.16 24.23
C ILE A 128 5.99 -7.86 23.29
N LEU A 129 7.19 -7.79 23.80
CA LEU A 129 8.42 -7.71 23.01
C LEU A 129 9.02 -9.12 22.91
N GLU A 130 9.37 -9.53 21.71
CA GLU A 130 9.93 -10.83 21.40
C GLU A 130 11.31 -10.70 20.78
N ASP A 131 12.24 -11.52 21.20
CA ASP A 131 13.48 -11.79 20.47
C ASP A 131 13.46 -13.23 19.91
N GLU A 132 14.61 -13.75 19.51
CA GLU A 132 14.71 -15.12 18.97
C GLU A 132 14.40 -16.21 20.00
N LEU A 133 14.52 -15.93 21.30
CA LEU A 133 14.50 -16.93 22.37
C LEU A 133 13.39 -16.68 23.40
N GLN A 134 13.05 -15.46 23.70
CA GLN A 134 12.21 -15.08 24.83
C GLN A 134 11.16 -14.02 24.47
N ARG A 135 10.22 -13.85 25.39
CA ARG A 135 9.12 -12.88 25.33
C ARG A 135 9.02 -12.16 26.67
N ILE A 136 8.81 -10.86 26.63
CA ILE A 136 8.58 -10.05 27.82
C ILE A 136 7.41 -9.09 27.59
N ARG A 137 6.54 -8.95 28.60
CA ARG A 137 5.43 -8.00 28.54
C ARG A 137 5.92 -6.59 28.77
N LEU A 138 5.51 -5.67 27.89
CA LEU A 138 5.82 -4.24 28.01
C LEU A 138 4.74 -3.52 28.81
N LEU A 139 5.18 -2.61 29.68
CA LEU A 139 4.36 -1.67 30.43
C LEU A 139 5.00 -0.29 30.37
N GLY A 140 4.36 0.72 30.94
CA GLY A 140 4.89 2.09 31.03
C GLY A 140 4.50 2.95 29.84
N LYS A 141 5.45 3.67 29.25
CA LYS A 141 5.19 4.64 28.17
C LYS A 141 5.07 3.97 26.81
N VAL A 142 4.02 3.15 26.64
CA VAL A 142 3.71 2.47 25.37
C VAL A 142 2.23 2.61 25.03
N GLU A 143 1.95 2.99 23.80
CA GLU A 143 0.59 3.11 23.27
C GLU A 143 0.16 1.78 22.65
N VAL A 144 -0.27 0.83 23.50
CA VAL A 144 -0.62 -0.53 23.09
C VAL A 144 -1.58 -0.59 21.91
N HIS A 145 -2.58 0.31 21.91
CA HIS A 145 -3.64 0.29 20.90
C HIS A 145 -3.23 0.82 19.53
N ASN A 146 -2.17 1.66 19.46
CA ASN A 146 -1.68 2.26 18.22
C ASN A 146 -0.52 1.47 17.59
N LEU A 147 -0.06 0.41 18.27
CA LEU A 147 0.99 -0.47 17.77
C LEU A 147 0.38 -1.79 17.25
N VAL A 148 1.08 -2.42 16.33
CA VAL A 148 0.67 -3.68 15.71
C VAL A 148 1.75 -4.74 15.83
N THR A 149 1.37 -6.00 15.70
CA THR A 149 2.30 -7.14 15.67
C THR A 149 3.29 -7.00 14.51
N GLY A 150 4.54 -7.42 14.74
CA GLY A 150 5.58 -7.54 13.72
C GLY A 150 6.43 -6.29 13.50
N VAL A 151 6.10 -5.17 14.14
CA VAL A 151 6.95 -3.97 14.17
C VAL A 151 8.20 -4.24 15.01
N VAL A 152 9.38 -3.95 14.48
CA VAL A 152 10.64 -4.02 15.23
C VAL A 152 10.98 -2.65 15.78
N CYS A 153 11.30 -2.59 17.06
CA CYS A 153 11.65 -1.36 17.74
C CYS A 153 12.76 -1.60 18.79
N ALA A 154 13.38 -0.51 19.22
CA ALA A 154 14.22 -0.48 20.40
C ALA A 154 13.43 0.15 21.56
N VAL A 155 13.49 -0.43 22.75
CA VAL A 155 12.87 0.07 23.97
C VAL A 155 13.93 0.34 25.01
N LEU A 156 13.87 1.54 25.62
CA LEU A 156 14.69 1.92 26.77
C LEU A 156 13.86 1.73 28.03
N GLY A 157 14.41 1.05 29.02
CA GLY A 157 13.70 0.79 30.27
C GLY A 157 14.43 -0.15 31.19
N TYR A 158 13.71 -0.81 32.08
CA TYR A 158 14.22 -1.77 33.05
C TYR A 158 13.22 -2.88 33.32
N ILE A 159 13.72 -4.03 33.83
CA ILE A 159 12.87 -5.14 34.23
C ILE A 159 12.38 -4.93 35.65
N GLU A 160 11.09 -5.18 35.92
CA GLU A 160 10.51 -5.22 37.25
C GLU A 160 10.66 -6.61 37.89
N THR A 161 10.50 -6.68 39.21
CA THR A 161 10.62 -7.93 40.02
C THR A 161 9.55 -8.97 39.68
N ASP A 162 8.54 -8.61 38.92
CA ASP A 162 7.48 -9.49 38.43
C ASP A 162 7.70 -9.99 36.99
N GLY A 163 8.88 -9.77 36.42
CA GLY A 163 9.25 -10.23 35.10
C GLY A 163 8.68 -9.41 33.95
N ARG A 164 8.15 -8.19 34.21
CA ARG A 164 7.65 -7.26 33.20
C ARG A 164 8.69 -6.19 32.87
N PHE A 165 8.69 -5.66 31.66
CA PHE A 165 9.61 -4.61 31.26
C PHE A 165 8.91 -3.25 31.27
N MET A 166 9.40 -2.36 32.12
CA MET A 166 8.91 -0.99 32.24
C MET A 166 9.62 -0.10 31.23
N VAL A 167 8.88 0.39 30.24
CA VAL A 167 9.38 1.19 29.12
C VAL A 167 9.35 2.67 29.48
N ASP A 168 10.49 3.32 29.36
CA ASP A 168 10.63 4.77 29.51
C ASP A 168 10.51 5.49 28.15
N ASP A 169 11.08 4.92 27.09
CA ASP A 169 11.04 5.47 25.72
C ASP A 169 11.08 4.33 24.67
N ILE A 170 10.53 4.59 23.49
CA ILE A 170 10.51 3.67 22.36
C ILE A 170 11.06 4.35 21.11
N LEU A 171 11.83 3.63 20.31
CA LEU A 171 12.48 4.10 19.10
C LEU A 171 12.22 3.18 17.93
N PHE A 172 11.85 3.77 16.80
CA PHE A 172 11.71 3.09 15.52
C PHE A 172 12.83 3.54 14.57
N TYR A 173 13.09 2.76 13.53
CA TYR A 173 14.15 3.06 12.56
C TYR A 173 13.86 4.34 11.74
N GLU A 174 12.60 4.71 11.57
CA GLU A 174 12.13 5.91 10.86
C GLU A 174 12.67 6.07 9.45
N SER A 175 12.65 4.99 8.68
CA SER A 175 13.11 4.87 7.29
C SER A 175 14.57 5.32 7.05
N GLY A 176 15.21 4.66 6.11
CA GLY A 176 16.60 4.96 5.73
C GLY A 176 16.80 6.34 5.12
N PRO A 177 17.96 6.58 4.52
CA PRO A 177 18.24 7.84 3.85
C PRO A 177 17.24 8.08 2.71
N GLN A 178 16.86 9.34 2.49
CA GLN A 178 16.05 9.76 1.36
C GLN A 178 16.97 10.35 0.29
N LYS A 179 16.76 9.99 -0.98
CA LYS A 179 17.47 10.61 -2.09
C LYS A 179 17.12 12.09 -2.18
N SER A 180 18.13 12.92 -2.48
CA SER A 180 17.89 14.33 -2.74
C SER A 180 17.05 14.54 -3.99
N LEU A 181 16.03 15.38 -3.90
CA LEU A 181 15.18 15.75 -5.03
C LEU A 181 15.98 16.64 -6.01
N LYS A 182 16.11 16.17 -7.25
CA LYS A 182 16.59 17.02 -8.33
C LYS A 182 15.45 17.92 -8.80
N THR A 183 15.76 19.19 -9.07
CA THR A 183 14.80 20.12 -9.64
C THR A 183 14.40 19.63 -11.05
N LEU A 184 13.09 19.59 -11.30
CA LEU A 184 12.55 19.28 -12.61
C LEU A 184 12.13 20.60 -13.28
N GLU A 185 12.38 20.73 -14.58
CA GLU A 185 11.94 21.87 -15.37
C GLU A 185 10.43 21.77 -15.65
N ASP A 186 10.00 20.57 -16.04
CA ASP A 186 8.59 20.26 -16.30
C ASP A 186 7.88 19.78 -15.03
N SER A 187 6.54 19.76 -15.09
CA SER A 187 5.64 19.26 -14.04
C SER A 187 5.03 17.89 -14.41
N PRO A 188 5.80 16.78 -14.40
CA PRO A 188 5.29 15.47 -14.75
C PRO A 188 4.24 14.99 -13.74
N LEU A 189 3.10 14.53 -14.26
CA LEU A 189 1.98 14.05 -13.48
C LEU A 189 1.95 12.51 -13.42
N LEU A 190 1.77 11.99 -12.22
CA LEU A 190 1.50 10.58 -11.95
C LEU A 190 0.04 10.42 -11.54
N VAL A 191 -0.69 9.56 -12.23
CA VAL A 191 -2.08 9.24 -11.88
C VAL A 191 -2.11 7.93 -11.10
N LEU A 192 -2.79 7.93 -9.96
CA LEU A 192 -3.06 6.76 -9.13
C LEU A 192 -4.57 6.48 -9.16
N ILE A 193 -4.94 5.28 -9.57
CA ILE A 193 -6.33 4.83 -9.64
C ILE A 193 -6.43 3.42 -9.07
N SER A 194 -7.52 3.06 -8.38
CA SER A 194 -7.73 1.72 -7.83
C SER A 194 -9.21 1.34 -7.83
N GLY A 195 -9.52 0.05 -7.73
CA GLY A 195 -10.88 -0.44 -7.57
C GLY A 195 -11.79 -0.11 -8.76
N LEU A 196 -11.40 -0.50 -9.96
CA LEU A 196 -12.21 -0.30 -11.18
C LEU A 196 -13.43 -1.21 -11.21
N ASP A 197 -13.33 -2.43 -10.69
CA ASP A 197 -14.38 -3.46 -10.62
C ASP A 197 -15.15 -3.65 -11.93
N LEU A 198 -14.46 -4.05 -12.99
CA LEU A 198 -15.08 -4.27 -14.29
C LEU A 198 -15.97 -5.53 -14.34
N SER A 199 -16.08 -6.30 -13.24
CA SER A 199 -17.04 -7.41 -13.10
C SER A 199 -18.43 -6.95 -12.68
N SER A 200 -18.56 -5.73 -12.14
CA SER A 200 -19.86 -5.15 -11.79
C SER A 200 -20.61 -4.64 -13.02
N SER A 201 -21.93 -4.49 -12.92
CA SER A 201 -22.75 -3.90 -13.98
C SER A 201 -22.34 -2.46 -14.34
N ASP A 202 -21.72 -1.78 -13.38
CA ASP A 202 -21.27 -0.37 -13.51
C ASP A 202 -19.80 -0.26 -13.92
N GLY A 203 -19.13 -1.37 -14.19
CA GLY A 203 -17.68 -1.41 -14.44
C GLY A 203 -17.20 -0.55 -15.63
N LEU A 204 -17.99 -0.43 -16.70
CA LEU A 204 -17.78 0.50 -17.80
C LEU A 204 -18.70 1.71 -17.68
N SER A 205 -18.58 2.43 -16.57
CA SER A 205 -19.40 3.61 -16.29
C SER A 205 -18.99 4.81 -17.14
N MET A 206 -19.93 5.74 -17.35
CA MET A 206 -19.65 7.01 -18.02
C MET A 206 -18.51 7.79 -17.34
N SER A 207 -18.35 7.66 -16.03
CA SER A 207 -17.23 8.25 -15.28
C SER A 207 -15.89 7.71 -15.74
N LEU A 208 -15.80 6.42 -16.07
CA LEU A 208 -14.56 5.80 -16.58
C LEU A 208 -14.26 6.27 -18.03
N GLU A 209 -15.31 6.46 -18.84
CA GLU A 209 -15.15 7.06 -20.17
C GLU A 209 -14.69 8.52 -20.09
N LEU A 210 -15.23 9.30 -19.17
CA LEU A 210 -14.76 10.67 -18.93
C LEU A 210 -13.30 10.69 -18.46
N PHE A 211 -12.91 9.80 -17.55
CA PHE A 211 -11.51 9.65 -17.16
C PHE A 211 -10.62 9.34 -18.37
N GLN A 212 -11.04 8.42 -19.24
CA GLN A 212 -10.31 8.06 -20.44
C GLN A 212 -10.19 9.26 -21.41
N HIS A 213 -11.26 10.02 -21.62
CA HIS A 213 -11.23 11.22 -22.45
C HIS A 213 -10.30 12.30 -21.88
N TRP A 214 -10.30 12.49 -20.56
CA TRP A 214 -9.33 13.37 -19.91
C TRP A 214 -7.89 12.88 -20.09
N LEU A 215 -7.66 11.58 -19.92
CA LEU A 215 -6.35 10.97 -20.09
C LEU A 215 -5.79 11.18 -21.50
N PHE A 216 -6.65 11.20 -22.52
CA PHE A 216 -6.28 11.44 -23.90
C PHE A 216 -6.20 12.94 -24.28
N GLY A 217 -6.57 13.84 -23.38
CA GLY A 217 -6.58 15.26 -23.62
C GLY A 217 -7.77 15.75 -24.44
N ASN A 218 -8.83 14.95 -24.53
CA ASN A 218 -10.06 15.32 -25.23
C ASN A 218 -10.99 16.20 -24.38
N ILE A 219 -10.73 16.28 -23.09
CA ILE A 219 -11.46 17.10 -22.12
C ILE A 219 -10.43 17.87 -21.32
N ASP A 220 -10.60 19.19 -21.22
CA ASP A 220 -9.77 20.03 -20.37
C ASP A 220 -10.03 19.69 -18.89
N GLY A 221 -8.95 19.52 -18.12
CA GLY A 221 -9.06 19.30 -16.69
C GLY A 221 -9.64 20.50 -15.96
N TYR A 222 -10.40 20.27 -14.91
CA TYR A 222 -10.87 21.31 -14.00
C TYR A 222 -9.67 21.99 -13.32
N GLY A 223 -9.36 23.21 -13.76
CA GLY A 223 -8.31 24.02 -13.18
C GLY A 223 -7.54 24.76 -14.28
N SER A 224 -7.82 26.04 -14.45
CA SER A 224 -7.13 26.92 -15.37
C SER A 224 -5.69 27.20 -14.93
N GLY A 225 -4.81 26.21 -15.06
CA GLY A 225 -3.39 26.33 -14.77
C GLY A 225 -2.61 25.26 -15.50
N SER A 226 -1.52 25.64 -16.15
CA SER A 226 -0.62 24.80 -16.94
C SER A 226 -0.03 23.58 -16.21
N ASP A 227 -0.19 23.48 -14.88
CA ASP A 227 0.45 22.45 -14.06
C ASP A 227 -0.29 21.10 -14.01
N TRP A 228 -1.52 21.01 -14.55
CA TRP A 228 -2.39 19.82 -14.48
C TRP A 228 -2.88 19.36 -15.87
N GLU A 229 -2.12 19.65 -16.91
CA GLU A 229 -2.46 19.27 -18.28
C GLU A 229 -2.30 17.75 -18.50
N SER A 230 -3.22 17.17 -19.25
CA SER A 230 -3.18 15.73 -19.60
C SER A 230 -1.91 15.34 -20.37
N ALA A 231 -1.33 16.23 -21.15
CA ALA A 231 -0.04 16.04 -21.84
C ALA A 231 1.13 15.80 -20.86
N SER A 232 1.04 16.32 -19.65
CA SER A 232 2.03 16.14 -18.58
C SER A 232 1.89 14.81 -17.83
N ILE A 233 0.82 14.03 -18.06
CA ILE A 233 0.66 12.69 -17.45
C ILE A 233 1.69 11.76 -18.05
N VAL A 234 2.63 11.32 -17.22
CA VAL A 234 3.73 10.44 -17.65
C VAL A 234 3.43 8.98 -17.39
N ARG A 235 2.56 8.68 -16.41
CA ARG A 235 2.25 7.31 -16.00
C ARG A 235 0.93 7.21 -15.23
N VAL A 236 0.23 6.11 -15.43
CA VAL A 236 -0.93 5.70 -14.65
C VAL A 236 -0.56 4.44 -13.88
N ILE A 237 -0.71 4.43 -12.56
CA ILE A 237 -0.58 3.24 -11.71
C ILE A 237 -1.98 2.80 -11.30
N VAL A 238 -2.36 1.60 -11.69
CA VAL A 238 -3.61 0.96 -11.32
C VAL A 238 -3.36 0.09 -10.09
N ALA A 239 -3.79 0.57 -8.93
CA ALA A 239 -3.44 0.02 -7.62
C ALA A 239 -4.40 -1.09 -7.14
N GLY A 240 -4.65 -2.06 -7.99
CA GLY A 240 -5.40 -3.28 -7.66
C GLY A 240 -6.92 -3.18 -7.75
N ASN A 241 -7.57 -4.35 -7.63
CA ASN A 241 -9.01 -4.56 -7.73
C ASN A 241 -9.60 -4.01 -9.04
N SER A 242 -8.92 -4.26 -10.15
CA SER A 242 -9.36 -3.83 -11.47
C SER A 242 -10.47 -4.69 -12.01
N ILE A 243 -10.42 -5.99 -11.72
CA ILE A 243 -11.38 -6.97 -12.21
C ILE A 243 -12.56 -7.05 -11.25
N ARG A 244 -12.28 -7.06 -9.94
CA ARG A 244 -13.29 -7.21 -8.88
C ARG A 244 -12.88 -6.45 -7.62
N THR A 245 -13.88 -5.92 -6.88
CA THR A 245 -13.68 -5.27 -5.57
C THR A 245 -14.23 -6.08 -4.39
N THR A 246 -15.00 -7.14 -4.66
CA THR A 246 -15.63 -8.00 -3.65
C THR A 246 -15.18 -9.45 -3.80
N PRO A 247 -15.14 -10.23 -2.71
CA PRO A 247 -14.79 -11.64 -2.76
C PRO A 247 -15.81 -12.45 -3.56
N GLU A 248 -15.36 -13.58 -4.14
CA GLU A 248 -16.29 -14.55 -4.72
C GLU A 248 -17.16 -15.18 -3.63
N VAL A 249 -18.46 -15.14 -3.82
CA VAL A 249 -19.40 -15.77 -2.88
C VAL A 249 -19.27 -17.27 -2.98
N LYS A 250 -18.80 -17.93 -1.92
CA LYS A 250 -18.47 -19.38 -1.90
C LYS A 250 -19.67 -20.31 -1.89
N GLU A 251 -20.88 -19.84 -1.57
CA GLU A 251 -22.06 -20.69 -1.48
C GLU A 251 -22.97 -20.54 -2.69
N LYS A 252 -22.76 -21.38 -3.71
CA LYS A 252 -23.70 -21.38 -4.84
C LYS A 252 -23.72 -22.70 -5.61
N THR A 253 -24.87 -22.98 -6.20
CA THR A 253 -25.12 -24.07 -7.13
C THR A 253 -24.17 -24.04 -8.33
N LEU A 254 -24.01 -25.19 -9.01
CA LEU A 254 -23.15 -25.29 -10.21
C LEU A 254 -23.50 -24.24 -11.30
N GLN A 255 -24.77 -23.86 -11.41
CA GLN A 255 -25.23 -22.85 -12.39
C GLN A 255 -24.73 -21.43 -12.05
N THR A 256 -24.72 -21.05 -10.76
CA THR A 256 -24.20 -19.74 -10.33
C THR A 256 -22.69 -19.67 -10.47
N ARG A 257 -21.95 -20.76 -10.25
CA ARG A 257 -20.49 -20.81 -10.51
C ARG A 257 -20.14 -20.60 -11.98
N ALA A 258 -20.93 -21.19 -12.91
CA ALA A 258 -20.72 -21.00 -14.34
C ALA A 258 -20.98 -19.54 -14.76
N ALA A 259 -22.03 -18.89 -14.25
CA ALA A 259 -22.32 -17.49 -14.52
C ALA A 259 -21.23 -16.54 -14.00
N GLU A 260 -20.73 -16.77 -12.79
CA GLU A 260 -19.65 -15.95 -12.18
C GLU A 260 -18.32 -16.11 -12.92
N SER A 261 -17.97 -17.33 -13.35
CA SER A 261 -16.77 -17.54 -14.17
C SER A 261 -16.86 -16.83 -15.52
N THR A 262 -18.06 -16.76 -16.11
CA THR A 262 -18.29 -16.01 -17.35
C THR A 262 -18.12 -14.51 -17.12
N ASN A 263 -18.71 -13.96 -16.06
CA ASN A 263 -18.58 -12.55 -15.69
C ASN A 263 -17.11 -12.16 -15.44
N THR A 264 -16.34 -13.01 -14.77
CA THR A 264 -14.91 -12.77 -14.55
C THR A 264 -14.11 -12.77 -15.86
N LEU A 265 -14.40 -13.69 -16.78
CA LEU A 265 -13.74 -13.74 -18.10
C LEU A 265 -14.07 -12.49 -18.94
N ASP A 266 -15.32 -12.03 -18.90
CA ASP A 266 -15.73 -10.85 -19.65
C ASP A 266 -15.15 -9.58 -19.02
N ALA A 267 -15.04 -9.52 -17.70
CA ALA A 267 -14.32 -8.45 -16.99
C ALA A 267 -12.83 -8.41 -17.38
N VAL A 268 -12.14 -9.55 -17.46
CA VAL A 268 -10.75 -9.63 -17.91
C VAL A 268 -10.61 -9.12 -19.36
N LYS A 269 -11.51 -9.50 -20.27
CA LYS A 269 -11.50 -9.00 -21.66
C LYS A 269 -11.74 -7.48 -21.71
N SER A 270 -12.65 -6.98 -20.86
CA SER A 270 -12.93 -5.55 -20.74
C SER A 270 -11.71 -4.79 -20.21
N CYS A 271 -11.03 -5.33 -19.20
CA CYS A 271 -9.76 -4.80 -18.70
C CYS A 271 -8.68 -4.76 -19.79
N ASP A 272 -8.52 -5.86 -20.55
CA ASP A 272 -7.52 -5.93 -21.62
C ASP A 272 -7.75 -4.84 -22.67
N LYS A 273 -8.99 -4.68 -23.13
CA LYS A 273 -9.36 -3.63 -24.07
C LYS A 273 -9.15 -2.23 -23.51
N LEU A 274 -9.56 -2.00 -22.26
CA LEU A 274 -9.41 -0.71 -21.59
C LEU A 274 -7.93 -0.32 -21.46
N PHE A 275 -7.11 -1.23 -20.94
CA PHE A 275 -5.67 -0.96 -20.74
C PHE A 275 -4.92 -0.90 -22.07
N SER A 276 -5.34 -1.63 -23.11
CA SER A 276 -4.82 -1.47 -24.46
C SER A 276 -5.03 -0.04 -24.96
N ASN A 277 -6.26 0.48 -24.85
CA ASN A 277 -6.58 1.85 -25.25
C ASN A 277 -5.74 2.90 -24.50
N TRP A 278 -5.63 2.75 -23.16
CA TRP A 278 -4.83 3.71 -22.37
C TRP A 278 -3.36 3.66 -22.77
N SER A 279 -2.86 2.45 -23.03
CA SER A 279 -1.44 2.21 -23.34
C SER A 279 -1.02 2.70 -24.73
N GLU A 280 -1.96 3.04 -25.60
CA GLU A 280 -1.66 3.75 -26.86
C GLU A 280 -1.08 5.14 -26.59
N SER A 281 -1.44 5.77 -25.47
CA SER A 281 -1.13 7.17 -25.20
C SER A 281 -0.27 7.40 -23.95
N VAL A 282 -0.32 6.52 -22.93
CA VAL A 282 0.37 6.70 -21.65
C VAL A 282 0.94 5.37 -21.12
N TYR A 283 1.97 5.45 -20.28
CA TYR A 283 2.47 4.26 -19.58
C TYR A 283 1.48 3.82 -18.50
N VAL A 284 1.14 2.53 -18.48
CA VAL A 284 0.20 1.92 -17.54
C VAL A 284 0.88 0.79 -16.77
N ASP A 285 0.90 0.91 -15.45
CA ASP A 285 1.38 -0.11 -14.52
C ASP A 285 0.20 -0.74 -13.79
N LEU A 286 -0.07 -2.02 -14.04
CA LEU A 286 -1.19 -2.75 -13.45
C LEU A 286 -0.72 -3.60 -12.27
N MET A 287 -1.14 -3.23 -11.06
CA MET A 287 -0.95 -4.01 -9.83
C MET A 287 -2.14 -4.95 -9.61
N PRO A 288 -1.93 -6.17 -9.08
CA PRO A 288 -3.02 -6.98 -8.55
C PRO A 288 -3.53 -6.43 -7.21
N GLY A 289 -4.83 -6.59 -6.95
CA GLY A 289 -5.46 -6.33 -5.66
C GLY A 289 -5.92 -7.61 -4.96
N GLU A 290 -6.57 -7.45 -3.82
CA GLU A 290 -7.02 -8.56 -2.96
C GLU A 290 -7.97 -9.52 -3.71
N PHE A 291 -8.84 -8.97 -4.55
CA PHE A 291 -9.89 -9.72 -5.24
C PHE A 291 -9.61 -9.98 -6.71
N ASP A 292 -8.48 -9.50 -7.22
CA ASP A 292 -8.02 -9.83 -8.57
C ASP A 292 -7.50 -11.28 -8.64
N PRO A 293 -7.53 -11.94 -9.82
CA PRO A 293 -7.08 -13.32 -10.00
C PRO A 293 -5.56 -13.46 -9.96
N SER A 294 -4.99 -13.18 -8.79
CA SER A 294 -3.58 -13.32 -8.44
C SER A 294 -3.43 -14.24 -7.22
N ASN A 295 -2.19 -14.47 -6.76
CA ASN A 295 -1.99 -15.18 -5.51
C ASN A 295 -2.46 -14.34 -4.31
N TYR A 296 -3.06 -14.99 -3.32
CA TYR A 296 -3.62 -14.33 -2.13
C TYR A 296 -2.54 -13.73 -1.20
N MET A 297 -1.42 -14.42 -1.02
CA MET A 297 -0.33 -14.01 -0.12
C MET A 297 0.50 -12.86 -0.71
N LEU A 298 0.93 -11.92 0.13
CA LEU A 298 1.90 -10.89 -0.24
C LEU A 298 3.34 -11.46 -0.35
N PRO A 299 4.15 -10.97 -1.28
CA PRO A 299 3.78 -10.06 -2.36
C PRO A 299 2.93 -10.80 -3.40
N GLN A 300 1.85 -10.15 -3.84
CA GLN A 300 1.11 -10.65 -4.97
C GLN A 300 1.95 -10.49 -6.23
N GLN A 301 2.00 -11.55 -7.03
CA GLN A 301 2.78 -11.55 -8.27
C GLN A 301 2.00 -10.84 -9.38
N PRO A 302 2.68 -10.26 -10.38
CA PRO A 302 2.03 -9.61 -11.51
C PRO A 302 0.96 -10.51 -12.14
N LEU A 303 -0.14 -9.92 -12.56
CA LEU A 303 -1.15 -10.61 -13.35
C LEU A 303 -0.53 -11.15 -14.65
N HIS A 304 -0.85 -12.37 -15.01
CA HIS A 304 -0.18 -13.06 -16.10
C HIS A 304 -0.49 -12.41 -17.46
N ASN A 305 0.51 -12.30 -18.31
CA ASN A 305 0.39 -11.66 -19.64
C ASN A 305 -0.68 -12.28 -20.55
N CYS A 306 -0.97 -13.58 -20.41
CA CYS A 306 -2.03 -14.23 -21.18
C CYS A 306 -3.44 -13.68 -20.90
N MET A 307 -3.62 -12.94 -19.81
CA MET A 307 -4.88 -12.28 -19.48
C MET A 307 -5.09 -10.99 -20.28
N PHE A 308 -4.01 -10.39 -20.77
CA PHE A 308 -4.00 -9.07 -21.41
C PHE A 308 -3.30 -9.10 -22.78
N PRO A 309 -3.74 -9.96 -23.74
CA PRO A 309 -3.06 -10.12 -25.02
C PRO A 309 -3.07 -8.86 -25.90
N GLU A 310 -4.08 -7.98 -25.77
CA GLU A 310 -4.14 -6.73 -26.52
C GLU A 310 -3.26 -5.65 -25.87
N ALA A 311 -3.35 -5.46 -24.53
CA ALA A 311 -2.58 -4.48 -23.82
C ALA A 311 -1.06 -4.74 -23.90
N TYR A 312 -0.64 -6.00 -23.86
CA TYR A 312 0.79 -6.37 -24.00
C TYR A 312 1.37 -6.18 -25.42
N LYS A 313 0.56 -5.81 -26.42
CA LYS A 313 1.11 -5.32 -27.70
C LYS A 313 1.80 -3.98 -27.57
N HIS A 314 1.44 -3.20 -26.55
CA HIS A 314 2.00 -1.89 -26.26
C HIS A 314 3.19 -1.98 -25.29
N LYS A 315 4.31 -1.36 -25.64
CA LYS A 315 5.50 -1.27 -24.75
C LYS A 315 5.26 -0.38 -23.52
N THR A 316 4.20 0.35 -23.53
CA THR A 316 3.73 1.26 -22.48
C THR A 316 2.92 0.55 -21.41
N PHE A 317 2.54 -0.72 -21.61
CA PHE A 317 1.82 -1.54 -20.65
C PHE A 317 2.75 -2.51 -19.92
N GLN A 318 2.59 -2.63 -18.61
CA GLN A 318 3.21 -3.70 -17.82
C GLN A 318 2.36 -4.09 -16.61
N SER A 319 2.32 -5.39 -16.29
CA SER A 319 1.85 -5.87 -15.01
C SER A 319 3.00 -5.84 -13.99
N VAL A 320 2.70 -5.39 -12.78
CA VAL A 320 3.67 -5.21 -11.69
C VAL A 320 3.17 -5.91 -10.41
N PRO A 321 4.04 -6.25 -9.45
CA PRO A 321 3.62 -6.91 -8.22
C PRO A 321 2.90 -5.94 -7.26
N ASN A 322 2.29 -6.49 -6.22
CA ASN A 322 1.82 -5.75 -5.05
C ASN A 322 2.51 -6.33 -3.79
N PRO A 323 3.32 -5.54 -3.07
CA PRO A 323 3.63 -4.12 -3.23
C PRO A 323 4.39 -3.80 -4.53
N TYR A 324 4.31 -2.55 -4.95
CA TYR A 324 5.01 -2.01 -6.12
C TYR A 324 6.00 -0.93 -5.71
N ALA A 325 7.20 -0.98 -6.27
CA ALA A 325 8.22 0.06 -6.08
C ALA A 325 8.81 0.48 -7.42
N CYS A 326 8.89 1.77 -7.67
CA CYS A 326 9.49 2.33 -8.88
C CYS A 326 10.14 3.70 -8.62
N GLU A 327 10.92 4.14 -9.57
CA GLU A 327 11.42 5.51 -9.63
C GLU A 327 10.89 6.16 -10.92
N VAL A 328 10.22 7.30 -10.78
CA VAL A 328 9.69 8.08 -11.90
C VAL A 328 10.23 9.50 -11.78
N ALA A 329 10.87 10.01 -12.82
CA ALA A 329 11.49 11.34 -12.82
C ALA A 329 12.43 11.59 -11.61
N GLY A 330 13.13 10.55 -11.14
CA GLY A 330 14.01 10.62 -9.97
C GLY A 330 13.30 10.64 -8.61
N ARG A 331 11.99 10.37 -8.55
CA ARG A 331 11.20 10.22 -7.32
C ARG A 331 10.98 8.76 -7.04
N ASP A 332 11.36 8.31 -5.85
CA ASP A 332 11.09 6.97 -5.36
C ASP A 332 9.64 6.86 -4.90
N ILE A 333 8.90 5.94 -5.49
CA ILE A 333 7.49 5.71 -5.27
C ILE A 333 7.31 4.28 -4.78
N VAL A 334 6.59 4.10 -3.70
CA VAL A 334 6.20 2.77 -3.19
C VAL A 334 4.71 2.78 -2.90
N GLY A 335 4.03 1.72 -3.29
CA GLY A 335 2.60 1.61 -3.02
C GLY A 335 2.11 0.19 -2.90
N THR A 336 0.89 0.09 -2.40
CA THR A 336 0.18 -1.17 -2.20
C THR A 336 -1.25 -1.05 -2.72
N ALA A 337 -1.90 -2.20 -2.91
CA ALA A 337 -3.33 -2.23 -3.20
C ALA A 337 -4.22 -2.04 -1.95
N GLY A 338 -3.62 -1.73 -0.77
CA GLY A 338 -4.33 -1.30 0.43
C GLY A 338 -4.53 -2.35 1.53
N GLN A 339 -4.29 -3.65 1.27
CA GLN A 339 -4.52 -4.71 2.26
C GLN A 339 -3.79 -4.46 3.58
N ASN A 340 -2.55 -3.95 3.52
CA ASN A 340 -1.73 -3.65 4.68
C ASN A 340 -2.30 -2.51 5.55
N VAL A 341 -2.86 -1.48 4.92
CA VAL A 341 -3.53 -0.37 5.63
C VAL A 341 -4.80 -0.87 6.30
N MET A 342 -5.63 -1.62 5.57
CA MET A 342 -6.84 -2.24 6.11
C MET A 342 -6.54 -3.15 7.31
N ASP A 343 -5.45 -3.92 7.25
CA ASP A 343 -5.05 -4.81 8.34
C ASP A 343 -4.59 -4.04 9.59
N ILE A 344 -3.85 -2.94 9.42
CA ILE A 344 -3.48 -2.05 10.54
C ILE A 344 -4.74 -1.46 11.20
N MET A 345 -5.69 -0.95 10.42
CA MET A 345 -6.94 -0.37 10.93
C MET A 345 -7.80 -1.43 11.65
N ARG A 346 -7.73 -2.68 11.21
CA ARG A 346 -8.44 -3.81 11.86
C ARG A 346 -7.79 -4.23 13.19
N THR A 347 -6.47 -4.12 13.32
CA THR A 347 -5.70 -4.63 14.47
C THR A 347 -5.29 -3.53 15.45
N SER A 348 -5.60 -2.27 15.17
CA SER A 348 -5.28 -1.10 16.01
C SER A 348 -6.47 -0.16 16.16
N LYS A 349 -6.34 0.86 17.03
CA LYS A 349 -7.32 1.96 17.15
C LYS A 349 -7.15 3.04 16.08
N ILE A 350 -6.24 2.84 15.14
CA ILE A 350 -6.03 3.74 14.01
C ILE A 350 -7.19 3.52 13.04
N ASP A 351 -7.99 4.53 12.82
CA ASP A 351 -9.17 4.54 11.95
C ASP A 351 -8.97 5.41 10.69
N ASP A 352 -7.84 6.12 10.61
CA ASP A 352 -7.47 6.94 9.46
C ASP A 352 -6.41 6.23 8.60
N PRO A 353 -6.71 5.92 7.31
CA PRO A 353 -5.75 5.30 6.41
C PRO A 353 -4.49 6.16 6.19
N LEU A 354 -4.61 7.49 6.32
CA LEU A 354 -3.46 8.37 6.20
C LEU A 354 -2.48 8.21 7.37
N GLU A 355 -3.00 8.09 8.59
CA GLU A 355 -2.16 7.85 9.78
C GLU A 355 -1.54 6.45 9.72
N ALA A 356 -2.28 5.44 9.25
CA ALA A 356 -1.71 4.10 9.02
C ALA A 356 -0.55 4.14 8.02
N LEU A 357 -0.67 4.87 6.90
CA LEU A 357 0.41 5.04 5.93
C LEU A 357 1.63 5.76 6.51
N LYS A 358 1.43 6.82 7.31
CA LYS A 358 2.52 7.52 8.01
C LYS A 358 3.26 6.59 8.96
N LEU A 359 2.53 5.73 9.67
CA LEU A 359 3.12 4.75 10.59
C LEU A 359 3.91 3.67 9.86
N LEU A 360 3.46 3.20 8.69
CA LEU A 360 4.25 2.27 7.86
C LEU A 360 5.61 2.87 7.48
N VAL A 361 5.63 4.15 7.08
CA VAL A 361 6.88 4.86 6.79
C VAL A 361 7.72 5.02 8.05
N LYS A 362 7.11 5.40 9.18
CA LYS A 362 7.78 5.53 10.49
C LYS A 362 8.38 4.22 10.98
N TRP A 363 7.66 3.12 10.87
CA TRP A 363 8.13 1.79 11.26
C TRP A 363 9.07 1.17 10.24
N SER A 364 9.27 1.82 9.10
CA SER A 364 10.10 1.34 7.99
C SER A 364 9.70 -0.03 7.45
N HIS A 365 8.41 -0.32 7.43
CA HIS A 365 7.92 -1.62 7.02
C HIS A 365 6.58 -1.53 6.29
N ILE A 366 6.51 -2.07 5.05
CA ILE A 366 5.31 -2.01 4.20
C ILE A 366 4.15 -2.86 4.77
N ALA A 367 4.47 -4.01 5.35
CA ALA A 367 3.49 -4.98 5.84
C ALA A 367 3.94 -5.58 7.18
N PRO A 368 3.95 -4.78 8.28
CA PRO A 368 4.51 -5.23 9.56
C PRO A 368 3.76 -6.43 10.14
N SER A 369 2.45 -6.47 10.02
CA SER A 369 1.60 -7.55 10.53
C SER A 369 1.70 -8.87 9.76
N SER A 370 2.45 -8.89 8.65
CA SER A 370 2.78 -10.15 7.97
C SER A 370 3.87 -10.92 8.74
N PRO A 371 3.72 -12.25 8.88
CA PRO A 371 2.65 -13.15 8.39
C PRO A 371 1.47 -13.36 9.37
N ASP A 372 1.38 -12.60 10.47
CA ASP A 372 0.47 -12.88 11.57
C ASP A 372 -1.02 -12.73 11.19
N THR A 373 -1.43 -11.53 10.75
CA THR A 373 -2.80 -11.26 10.29
C THR A 373 -2.88 -11.05 8.78
N LEU A 374 -1.78 -10.63 8.16
CA LEU A 374 -1.68 -10.41 6.73
C LEU A 374 -0.83 -11.52 6.09
N PRO A 375 -1.41 -12.45 5.31
CA PRO A 375 -0.67 -13.56 4.73
C PRO A 375 0.47 -13.13 3.82
N CYS A 376 1.64 -13.73 3.99
CA CYS A 376 2.77 -13.49 3.09
C CYS A 376 3.52 -14.78 2.72
N TYR A 377 4.36 -14.70 1.69
CA TYR A 377 5.26 -15.78 1.31
C TYR A 377 6.29 -16.05 2.43
N PRO A 378 6.61 -17.31 2.73
CA PRO A 378 7.55 -17.68 3.80
C PRO A 378 9.01 -17.46 3.36
N TYR A 379 9.46 -16.21 3.42
CA TYR A 379 10.83 -15.81 3.10
C TYR A 379 11.86 -16.39 4.09
N VAL A 380 13.04 -16.74 3.58
CA VAL A 380 14.16 -17.28 4.39
C VAL A 380 15.34 -16.31 4.42
N GLU A 381 15.63 -15.65 3.30
CA GLU A 381 16.85 -14.86 3.08
C GLU A 381 16.62 -13.35 3.22
N GLY A 382 15.70 -12.92 4.05
CA GLY A 382 15.44 -11.49 4.26
C GLY A 382 13.96 -11.16 4.21
N ASP A 383 13.63 -9.94 4.59
CA ASP A 383 12.27 -9.40 4.54
C ASP A 383 12.18 -8.33 3.44
N PRO A 384 11.48 -8.59 2.32
CA PRO A 384 11.37 -7.64 1.22
C PRO A 384 10.54 -6.40 1.57
N PHE A 385 9.77 -6.43 2.68
CA PHE A 385 8.87 -5.37 3.08
C PHE A 385 9.54 -4.24 3.86
N ILE A 386 10.82 -4.39 4.26
CA ILE A 386 11.57 -3.35 4.96
C ILE A 386 11.90 -2.19 4.01
N PHE A 387 11.64 -0.95 4.45
CA PHE A 387 12.12 0.25 3.78
C PHE A 387 13.59 0.49 4.11
N LYS A 388 14.47 0.23 3.15
CA LYS A 388 15.91 0.55 3.28
C LYS A 388 16.20 2.01 2.95
N GLU A 389 15.38 2.61 2.10
CA GLU A 389 15.41 4.02 1.71
C GLU A 389 14.03 4.63 1.95
N CYS A 390 14.00 5.90 2.35
CA CYS A 390 12.75 6.63 2.54
C CYS A 390 12.15 7.01 1.17
N PRO A 391 10.94 6.58 0.82
CA PRO A 391 10.32 6.95 -0.45
C PRO A 391 9.90 8.42 -0.46
N HIS A 392 9.79 9.02 -1.64
CA HIS A 392 9.22 10.36 -1.81
C HIS A 392 7.69 10.32 -1.83
N VAL A 393 7.11 9.23 -2.37
CA VAL A 393 5.67 9.00 -2.41
C VAL A 393 5.36 7.59 -1.89
N CYS A 394 4.41 7.50 -0.95
CA CYS A 394 3.88 6.24 -0.47
C CYS A 394 2.35 6.25 -0.62
N PHE A 395 1.77 5.24 -1.29
CA PHE A 395 0.32 5.20 -1.51
C PHE A 395 -0.29 3.85 -1.14
N ALA A 396 -1.58 3.88 -0.83
CA ALA A 396 -2.42 2.69 -0.68
C ALA A 396 -3.69 2.83 -1.52
N GLY A 397 -3.97 1.84 -2.36
CA GLY A 397 -5.19 1.75 -3.16
C GLY A 397 -6.38 1.21 -2.37
N ASN A 398 -7.55 1.23 -3.00
CA ASN A 398 -8.80 0.63 -2.51
C ASN A 398 -9.23 1.14 -1.13
N GLN A 399 -8.99 2.39 -0.85
CA GLN A 399 -9.46 3.05 0.37
C GLN A 399 -10.88 3.60 0.17
N GLU A 400 -11.55 3.95 1.27
CA GLU A 400 -12.91 4.49 1.22
C GLU A 400 -12.95 5.91 0.65
N GLU A 401 -11.94 6.73 0.99
CA GLU A 401 -11.88 8.13 0.59
C GLU A 401 -10.46 8.57 0.20
N PHE A 402 -10.39 9.62 -0.61
CA PHE A 402 -9.13 10.28 -0.91
C PHE A 402 -8.66 11.08 0.30
N LYS A 403 -7.43 10.79 0.73
CA LYS A 403 -6.70 11.61 1.70
C LYS A 403 -5.25 11.77 1.26
N LYS A 404 -4.67 12.92 1.58
CA LYS A 404 -3.26 13.20 1.34
C LYS A 404 -2.61 13.87 2.54
N GLY A 405 -1.33 13.67 2.71
CA GLY A 405 -0.56 14.34 3.76
C GLY A 405 0.92 14.05 3.63
N TYR A 406 1.68 14.56 4.57
CA TYR A 406 3.13 14.34 4.59
C TYR A 406 3.53 13.66 5.89
N TYR A 407 4.39 12.66 5.75
CA TYR A 407 5.19 12.18 6.85
C TYR A 407 6.48 12.98 6.86
N ASN A 408 6.76 13.66 7.98
CA ASN A 408 8.00 14.43 8.19
C ASN A 408 8.88 13.63 9.15
N GLY A 409 9.92 13.01 8.61
CA GLY A 409 10.92 12.27 9.37
C GLY A 409 12.06 13.16 9.85
N GLU A 410 12.98 12.56 10.61
CA GLU A 410 14.21 13.25 11.05
C GLU A 410 15.08 13.69 9.85
N ASN A 411 15.90 14.71 10.06
CA ASN A 411 16.84 15.27 9.08
C ASN A 411 16.20 15.81 7.79
N GLY A 412 14.97 16.35 7.88
CA GLY A 412 14.29 16.99 6.75
C GLY A 412 13.73 16.05 5.71
N LYS A 413 13.64 14.75 6.00
CA LYS A 413 12.98 13.78 5.15
C LYS A 413 11.49 14.08 5.07
N GLN A 414 10.93 14.01 3.87
CA GLN A 414 9.51 14.20 3.66
C GLN A 414 8.96 13.17 2.66
N THR A 415 7.93 12.46 3.05
CA THR A 415 7.20 11.53 2.19
C THR A 415 5.77 12.00 2.01
N LEU A 416 5.36 12.20 0.76
CA LEU A 416 3.95 12.36 0.44
C LEU A 416 3.24 11.01 0.65
N VAL A 417 2.23 10.98 1.49
CA VAL A 417 1.38 9.79 1.70
C VAL A 417 0.01 10.03 1.09
N VAL A 418 -0.50 9.05 0.34
CA VAL A 418 -1.73 9.18 -0.44
C VAL A 418 -2.63 7.97 -0.23
N SER A 419 -3.83 8.21 0.26
CA SER A 419 -4.95 7.27 0.27
C SER A 419 -5.68 7.39 -1.04
N VAL A 420 -5.66 6.32 -1.86
CA VAL A 420 -6.30 6.29 -3.18
C VAL A 420 -7.63 5.57 -3.06
N PRO A 421 -8.75 6.24 -3.27
CA PRO A 421 -10.07 5.63 -3.10
C PRO A 421 -10.40 4.65 -4.23
N SER A 422 -11.36 3.76 -3.97
CA SER A 422 -11.91 2.89 -4.99
C SER A 422 -12.69 3.71 -6.03
N PHE A 423 -12.31 3.61 -7.31
CA PHE A 423 -12.92 4.37 -8.40
C PHE A 423 -14.39 4.03 -8.60
N ILE A 424 -14.75 2.75 -8.47
CA ILE A 424 -16.16 2.33 -8.65
C ILE A 424 -17.09 3.03 -7.66
N THR A 425 -16.59 3.41 -6.48
CA THR A 425 -17.37 4.07 -5.42
C THR A 425 -17.32 5.58 -5.55
N THR A 426 -16.13 6.15 -5.71
CA THR A 426 -15.91 7.61 -5.60
C THR A 426 -15.79 8.31 -6.95
N LYS A 427 -15.71 7.57 -8.06
CA LYS A 427 -15.50 8.10 -9.41
C LYS A 427 -14.33 9.08 -9.49
N SER A 428 -13.29 8.88 -8.66
CA SER A 428 -12.17 9.82 -8.55
C SER A 428 -10.82 9.11 -8.57
N VAL A 429 -9.81 9.86 -8.96
CA VAL A 429 -8.40 9.45 -9.00
C VAL A 429 -7.53 10.43 -8.20
N ALA A 430 -6.36 9.98 -7.79
CA ALA A 430 -5.34 10.86 -7.22
C ALA A 430 -4.31 11.22 -8.29
N VAL A 431 -4.03 12.51 -8.45
CA VAL A 431 -3.03 13.02 -9.40
C VAL A 431 -1.90 13.66 -8.62
N VAL A 432 -0.69 13.13 -8.78
CA VAL A 432 0.51 13.61 -8.10
C VAL A 432 1.40 14.37 -9.07
N ASN A 433 1.70 15.62 -8.73
CA ASN A 433 2.72 16.39 -9.42
C ASN A 433 4.11 16.00 -8.88
N LEU A 434 4.94 15.37 -9.72
CA LEU A 434 6.25 14.87 -9.31
C LEU A 434 7.31 15.98 -9.14
N ARG A 435 7.04 17.21 -9.61
CA ARG A 435 7.91 18.35 -9.40
C ARG A 435 7.75 18.91 -7.98
N THR A 436 6.50 19.18 -7.57
CA THR A 436 6.17 19.82 -6.29
C THR A 436 5.90 18.81 -5.16
N LEU A 437 5.62 17.54 -5.50
CA LEU A 437 5.07 16.51 -4.62
C LEU A 437 3.70 16.89 -4.03
N GLU A 438 2.94 17.73 -4.72
CA GLU A 438 1.53 17.97 -4.41
C GLU A 438 0.66 16.90 -5.05
N CYS A 439 -0.42 16.54 -4.37
CA CYS A 439 -1.39 15.57 -4.85
C CYS A 439 -2.79 16.16 -4.79
N ASN A 440 -3.58 15.99 -5.84
CA ASN A 440 -4.96 16.44 -5.88
C ASN A 440 -5.89 15.31 -6.31
N GLN A 441 -7.12 15.35 -5.79
CA GLN A 441 -8.19 14.49 -6.25
C GLN A 441 -8.81 15.08 -7.50
N MET A 442 -9.08 14.23 -8.49
CA MET A 442 -9.86 14.58 -9.67
C MET A 442 -11.06 13.63 -9.76
N SER A 443 -12.27 14.18 -9.79
CA SER A 443 -13.53 13.45 -9.85
C SER A 443 -14.14 13.53 -11.24
N PHE A 444 -14.74 12.42 -11.67
CA PHE A 444 -15.39 12.25 -12.97
C PHE A 444 -16.86 11.92 -12.77
N GLU A 445 -17.56 12.77 -12.00
CA GLU A 445 -18.98 12.63 -11.76
C GLU A 445 -19.78 13.22 -12.91
N VAL A 446 -20.79 12.47 -13.33
CA VAL A 446 -21.81 12.97 -14.23
C VAL A 446 -22.95 13.47 -13.33
N ASN A 447 -23.06 14.79 -13.16
CA ASN A 447 -24.22 15.35 -12.50
C ASN A 447 -25.43 15.03 -13.38
N GLY A 448 -26.23 14.06 -12.95
CA GLY A 448 -27.49 13.73 -13.61
C GLY A 448 -28.36 14.98 -13.67
N ILE A 449 -28.82 15.30 -14.87
CA ILE A 449 -30.00 16.13 -14.99
C ILE A 449 -31.10 15.30 -14.31
N GLU A 450 -31.53 15.71 -13.13
CA GLU A 450 -32.74 15.17 -12.53
C GLU A 450 -33.86 15.39 -13.55
N GLU A 451 -34.39 14.28 -14.11
CA GLU A 451 -35.61 14.27 -14.89
C GLU A 451 -36.84 14.44 -13.99
#